data_3c9e5e0d3a285d1fd9b2c3c16e0e143d
#
_entry.id   3c9e5e0d3a285d1fd9b2c3c16e0e143d
#
_cell.length_a   1.000
_cell.length_b   1.000
_cell.length_c   1.000
_cell.angle_alpha   90.00
_cell.angle_beta   90.00
_cell.angle_gamma   90.00
#
_symmetry.space_group_name_H-M   'P 1'
#
loop_
_entity.id
_entity.type
_entity.pdbx_description
1 polymer ?
#
loop_
_entity_poly.entity_id
_entity_poly.type
_entity_poly.pdbx_seq_one_letter_code
_entity_poly.pdbx_strand_id
1 'polypeptide(L)'
;MRKQLFNVLKIVVSAGLMIYLLVFQVDLERLWQVVSQARWAYLIVAMMLMILGTALRAVRWQVLLQAVDMTVPLKRLVYLYFVGAFFNIFLPTGLGGDAVKMAELARSTRRAPEAIGTTLVDRATGLWVLFVLALLALPFSYTLLP
;
A
#
# COMPACT_ATOMS: atom_id res chain seq x y z
N MET A 1 -30.19 -15.80 2.56
CA MET A 1 -30.01 -15.84 4.03
C MET A 1 -28.65 -16.45 4.44
N ARG A 2 -28.22 -17.62 3.95
CA ARG A 2 -26.95 -18.28 4.36
C ARG A 2 -25.69 -17.46 4.12
N LYS A 3 -25.60 -16.74 3.00
CA LYS A 3 -24.42 -15.85 2.69
C LYS A 3 -24.32 -14.61 3.59
N GLN A 4 -25.47 -14.04 3.99
CA GLN A 4 -25.49 -12.90 4.90
C GLN A 4 -25.10 -13.32 6.32
N LEU A 5 -25.58 -14.46 6.78
CA LEU A 5 -25.20 -15.02 8.09
C LEU A 5 -23.70 -15.30 8.15
N PHE A 6 -23.10 -15.81 7.08
CA PHE A 6 -21.67 -16.09 7.00
C PHE A 6 -20.82 -14.80 7.00
N ASN A 7 -21.32 -13.74 6.37
CA ASN A 7 -20.63 -12.44 6.38
C ASN A 7 -20.72 -11.76 7.76
N VAL A 8 -21.89 -11.83 8.41
CA VAL A 8 -22.06 -11.31 9.77
C VAL A 8 -21.15 -12.07 10.75
N LEU A 9 -21.09 -13.41 10.64
CA LEU A 9 -20.21 -14.22 11.47
C LEU A 9 -18.72 -13.84 11.30
N LYS A 10 -18.26 -13.62 10.07
CA LYS A 10 -16.90 -13.14 9.82
C LYS A 10 -16.61 -11.80 10.48
N ILE A 11 -17.54 -10.85 10.36
CA ILE A 11 -17.40 -9.51 10.96
C ILE A 11 -17.33 -9.63 12.49
N VAL A 12 -18.23 -10.42 13.09
CA VAL A 12 -18.27 -10.62 14.54
C VAL A 12 -16.99 -11.30 15.04
N VAL A 13 -16.52 -12.35 14.35
CA VAL A 13 -15.27 -13.04 14.71
C VAL A 13 -14.07 -12.12 14.56
N SER A 14 -13.97 -11.34 13.46
CA SER A 14 -12.87 -10.40 13.24
C SER A 14 -12.89 -9.27 14.27
N ALA A 15 -14.05 -8.70 14.57
CA ALA A 15 -14.19 -7.67 15.58
C ALA A 15 -13.88 -8.22 16.98
N GLY A 16 -14.37 -9.41 17.31
CA GLY A 16 -14.09 -10.08 18.58
C GLY A 16 -12.60 -10.39 18.77
N LEU A 17 -11.93 -10.87 17.71
CA LEU A 17 -10.50 -11.11 17.73
C LEU A 17 -9.70 -9.80 17.89
N MET A 18 -10.12 -8.74 17.21
CA MET A 18 -9.47 -7.44 17.31
C MET A 18 -9.61 -6.83 18.71
N ILE A 19 -10.81 -6.92 19.30
CA ILE A 19 -11.06 -6.48 20.68
C ILE A 19 -10.24 -7.32 21.67
N TYR A 20 -10.21 -8.64 21.49
CA TYR A 20 -9.40 -9.54 22.32
C TYR A 20 -7.91 -9.16 22.27
N LEU A 21 -7.35 -8.94 21.07
CA LEU A 21 -5.95 -8.54 20.92
C LEU A 21 -5.67 -7.19 21.56
N LEU A 22 -6.56 -6.20 21.38
CA LEU A 22 -6.39 -4.86 21.96
C LEU A 22 -6.48 -4.87 23.50
N VAL A 23 -7.34 -5.69 24.07
CA VAL A 23 -7.57 -5.71 25.53
C VAL A 23 -6.57 -6.61 26.26
N PHE A 24 -6.19 -7.75 25.67
CA PHE A 24 -5.39 -8.77 26.38
C PHE A 24 -3.93 -8.83 25.93
N GLN A 25 -3.60 -8.37 24.72
CA GLN A 25 -2.25 -8.46 24.17
C GLN A 25 -1.54 -7.09 24.08
N VAL A 26 -2.31 -6.00 24.02
CA VAL A 26 -1.75 -4.66 23.90
C VAL A 26 -1.77 -3.99 25.27
N ASP A 27 -0.59 -3.80 25.84
CA ASP A 27 -0.40 -2.99 27.03
C ASP A 27 -0.54 -1.50 26.65
N LEU A 28 -1.73 -0.95 26.90
CA LEU A 28 -2.06 0.44 26.57
C LEU A 28 -1.17 1.47 27.32
N GLU A 29 -0.73 1.15 28.54
CA GLU A 29 0.20 1.99 29.29
C GLU A 29 1.58 2.01 28.60
N ARG A 30 2.06 0.86 28.19
CA ARG A 30 3.33 0.74 27.47
C ARG A 30 3.28 1.42 26.11
N LEU A 31 2.14 1.29 25.41
CA LEU A 31 1.89 1.95 24.14
C LEU A 31 1.91 3.48 24.31
N TRP A 32 1.25 3.99 25.34
CA TRP A 32 1.28 5.42 25.66
C TRP A 32 2.68 5.93 26.02
N GLN A 33 3.43 5.18 26.81
CA GLN A 33 4.82 5.51 27.13
C GLN A 33 5.70 5.58 25.88
N VAL A 34 5.61 4.60 24.97
CA VAL A 34 6.36 4.58 23.71
C VAL A 34 5.99 5.77 22.82
N VAL A 35 4.69 6.07 22.69
CA VAL A 35 4.20 7.19 21.87
C VAL A 35 4.61 8.54 22.48
N SER A 36 4.53 8.69 23.80
CA SER A 36 4.91 9.94 24.47
C SER A 36 6.42 10.23 24.42
N GLN A 37 7.25 9.17 24.35
CA GLN A 37 8.69 9.27 24.19
C GLN A 37 9.13 9.33 22.72
N ALA A 38 8.21 9.20 21.77
CA ALA A 38 8.52 9.25 20.35
C ALA A 38 9.06 10.63 19.97
N ARG A 39 10.18 10.65 19.29
CA ARG A 39 10.75 11.89 18.75
C ARG A 39 9.92 12.33 17.53
N TRP A 40 9.04 13.28 17.74
CA TRP A 40 8.12 13.81 16.75
C TRP A 40 8.80 14.23 15.43
N ALA A 41 10.05 14.69 15.51
CA ALA A 41 10.83 15.04 14.33
C ALA A 41 11.00 13.87 13.37
N TYR A 42 11.31 12.66 13.88
CA TYR A 42 11.43 11.47 13.03
C TYR A 42 10.09 11.03 12.44
N LEU A 43 9.00 11.17 13.19
CA LEU A 43 7.65 10.86 12.69
C LEU A 43 7.24 11.79 11.53
N ILE A 44 7.53 13.09 11.67
CA ILE A 44 7.27 14.09 10.63
C ILE A 44 8.11 13.78 9.39
N VAL A 45 9.40 13.51 9.56
CA VAL A 45 10.28 13.14 8.43
C VAL A 45 9.80 11.87 7.75
N ALA A 46 9.44 10.82 8.51
CA ALA A 46 8.92 9.57 7.97
C ALA A 46 7.62 9.81 7.19
N MET A 47 6.71 10.64 7.71
CA MET A 47 5.47 10.99 7.04
C MET A 47 5.72 11.77 5.74
N MET A 48 6.65 12.74 5.75
CA MET A 48 7.05 13.46 4.54
C MET A 48 7.64 12.53 3.49
N LEU A 49 8.53 11.62 3.88
CA LEU A 49 9.12 10.63 2.97
C LEU A 49 8.06 9.68 2.40
N MET A 50 7.08 9.28 3.20
CA MET A 50 5.95 8.45 2.75
C MET A 50 5.10 9.18 1.70
N ILE A 51 4.78 10.45 1.93
CA ILE A 51 4.01 11.28 1.00
C ILE A 51 4.81 11.49 -0.29
N LEU A 52 6.08 11.85 -0.18
CA LEU A 52 6.98 12.03 -1.32
C LEU A 52 7.11 10.73 -2.14
N GLY A 53 7.35 9.60 -1.48
CA GLY A 53 7.43 8.30 -2.14
C GLY A 53 6.11 7.90 -2.83
N THR A 54 4.97 8.28 -2.27
CA THR A 54 3.65 8.07 -2.90
C THR A 54 3.47 8.96 -4.12
N ALA A 55 3.89 10.22 -4.03
CA ALA A 55 3.86 11.16 -5.16
C ALA A 55 4.76 10.68 -6.32
N LEU A 56 5.99 10.24 -6.03
CA LEU A 56 6.89 9.69 -7.04
C LEU A 56 6.31 8.46 -7.74
N ARG A 57 5.67 7.55 -6.99
CA ARG A 57 4.97 6.39 -7.57
C ARG A 57 3.81 6.83 -8.47
N ALA A 58 3.07 7.86 -8.07
CA ALA A 58 1.97 8.40 -8.87
C ALA A 58 2.49 9.04 -10.17
N VAL A 59 3.61 9.76 -10.14
CA VAL A 59 4.26 10.32 -11.34
C VAL A 59 4.70 9.18 -12.27
N ARG A 60 5.36 8.14 -11.75
CA ARG A 60 5.78 6.99 -12.56
C ARG A 60 4.58 6.34 -13.25
N TRP A 61 3.50 6.12 -12.53
CA TRP A 61 2.27 5.54 -13.09
C TRP A 61 1.61 6.47 -14.11
N GLN A 62 1.68 7.78 -13.89
CA GLN A 62 1.19 8.77 -14.88
C GLN A 62 1.91 8.64 -16.22
N VAL A 63 3.24 8.48 -16.20
CA VAL A 63 4.03 8.28 -17.42
C VAL A 63 3.61 7.00 -18.16
N LEU A 64 3.38 5.91 -17.42
CA LEU A 64 2.88 4.65 -18.02
C LEU A 64 1.49 4.79 -18.63
N LEU A 65 0.60 5.57 -17.98
CA LEU A 65 -0.73 5.86 -18.51
C LEU A 65 -0.67 6.72 -19.77
N GLN A 66 0.22 7.70 -19.81
CA GLN A 66 0.44 8.54 -21.00
C GLN A 66 0.96 7.71 -22.18
N ALA A 67 1.79 6.69 -21.94
CA ALA A 67 2.29 5.80 -22.97
C ALA A 67 1.20 4.95 -23.66
N VAL A 68 0.02 4.84 -23.06
CA VAL A 68 -1.17 4.20 -23.63
C VAL A 68 -2.28 5.20 -23.97
N ASP A 69 -1.91 6.46 -24.22
CA ASP A 69 -2.81 7.55 -24.55
C ASP A 69 -3.95 7.77 -23.52
N MET A 70 -3.63 7.56 -22.24
CA MET A 70 -4.53 7.79 -21.13
C MET A 70 -4.05 8.95 -20.28
N THR A 71 -4.71 10.10 -20.39
CA THR A 71 -4.40 11.30 -19.62
C THR A 71 -5.21 11.33 -18.33
N VAL A 72 -4.54 11.17 -17.19
CA VAL A 72 -5.13 11.24 -15.86
C VAL A 72 -4.37 12.26 -15.04
N PRO A 73 -5.05 13.23 -14.39
CA PRO A 73 -4.38 14.26 -13.60
C PRO A 73 -3.65 13.63 -12.41
N LEU A 74 -2.42 14.11 -12.15
CA LEU A 74 -1.55 13.59 -11.08
C LEU A 74 -2.26 13.56 -9.70
N LYS A 75 -3.02 14.60 -9.38
CA LYS A 75 -3.78 14.66 -8.13
C LYS A 75 -4.71 13.46 -7.94
N ARG A 76 -5.35 13.00 -9.01
CA ARG A 76 -6.22 11.84 -8.98
C ARG A 76 -5.43 10.54 -8.76
N LEU A 77 -4.26 10.40 -9.38
CA LEU A 77 -3.39 9.24 -9.19
C LEU A 77 -2.87 9.17 -7.77
N VAL A 78 -2.42 10.30 -7.21
CA VAL A 78 -2.01 10.39 -5.80
C VAL A 78 -3.17 9.97 -4.88
N TYR A 79 -4.37 10.48 -5.12
CA TYR A 79 -5.57 10.07 -4.39
C TYR A 79 -5.80 8.55 -4.47
N LEU A 80 -5.72 7.97 -5.67
CA LEU A 80 -5.89 6.53 -5.86
C LEU A 80 -4.81 5.70 -5.12
N TYR A 81 -3.58 6.20 -5.00
CA TYR A 81 -2.54 5.57 -4.19
C TYR A 81 -2.89 5.57 -2.71
N PHE A 82 -3.41 6.68 -2.17
CA PHE A 82 -3.85 6.74 -0.77
C PHE A 82 -5.06 5.84 -0.51
N VAL A 83 -6.03 5.83 -1.41
CA VAL A 83 -7.16 4.89 -1.35
C VAL A 83 -6.67 3.44 -1.38
N GLY A 84 -5.76 3.11 -2.28
CA GLY A 84 -5.16 1.78 -2.35
C GLY A 84 -4.40 1.42 -1.07
N ALA A 85 -3.62 2.34 -0.50
CA ALA A 85 -2.92 2.13 0.75
C ALA A 85 -3.89 1.86 1.93
N PHE A 86 -4.97 2.62 2.00
CA PHE A 86 -6.04 2.40 2.98
C PHE A 86 -6.62 0.99 2.86
N PHE A 87 -7.01 0.56 1.67
CA PHE A 87 -7.57 -0.78 1.47
C PHE A 87 -6.56 -1.91 1.72
N ASN A 88 -5.27 -1.68 1.53
CA ASN A 88 -4.23 -2.66 1.86
C ASN A 88 -4.13 -2.96 3.36
N ILE A 89 -4.55 -2.03 4.23
CA ILE A 89 -4.60 -2.27 5.69
C ILE A 89 -5.69 -3.30 6.03
N PHE A 90 -6.82 -3.27 5.31
CA PHE A 90 -7.96 -4.15 5.58
C PHE A 90 -7.91 -5.47 4.81
N LEU A 91 -7.22 -5.51 3.69
CA LEU A 91 -7.14 -6.68 2.82
C LEU A 91 -5.79 -7.39 3.00
N PRO A 92 -5.77 -8.60 3.59
CA PRO A 92 -4.51 -9.31 3.91
C PRO A 92 -3.75 -9.83 2.68
N THR A 93 -4.22 -9.53 1.48
CA THR A 93 -3.64 -10.05 0.23
C THR A 93 -2.44 -9.25 -0.30
N GLY A 94 -2.13 -8.07 0.27
CA GLY A 94 -1.11 -7.15 -0.26
C GLY A 94 -1.40 -6.61 -1.68
N LEU A 95 -2.39 -7.18 -2.37
CA LEU A 95 -2.82 -6.80 -3.72
C LEU A 95 -4.14 -6.02 -3.70
N GLY A 96 -4.84 -6.00 -2.56
CA GLY A 96 -6.18 -5.43 -2.45
C GLY A 96 -6.25 -3.96 -2.82
N GLY A 97 -5.27 -3.17 -2.40
CA GLY A 97 -5.20 -1.75 -2.74
C GLY A 97 -4.98 -1.50 -4.23
N ASP A 98 -4.20 -2.35 -4.91
CA ASP A 98 -4.04 -2.21 -6.35
C ASP A 98 -5.29 -2.64 -7.11
N ALA A 99 -5.98 -3.67 -6.67
CA ALA A 99 -7.27 -4.06 -7.24
C ALA A 99 -8.28 -2.90 -7.16
N VAL A 100 -8.33 -2.20 -6.03
CA VAL A 100 -9.20 -1.03 -5.86
C VAL A 100 -8.77 0.12 -6.77
N LYS A 101 -7.46 0.44 -6.88
CA LYS A 101 -6.95 1.47 -7.79
C LYS A 101 -7.30 1.14 -9.24
N MET A 102 -7.06 -0.10 -9.68
CA MET A 102 -7.37 -0.56 -11.03
C MET A 102 -8.87 -0.46 -11.33
N ALA A 103 -9.71 -0.94 -10.41
CA ALA A 103 -11.16 -0.92 -10.58
C ALA A 103 -11.70 0.51 -10.67
N GLU A 104 -11.22 1.42 -9.82
CA GLU A 104 -11.65 2.81 -9.81
C GLU A 104 -11.18 3.55 -11.07
N LEU A 105 -9.93 3.33 -11.50
CA LEU A 105 -9.43 3.91 -12.74
C LEU A 105 -10.18 3.36 -13.96
N ALA A 106 -10.38 2.05 -14.04
CA ALA A 106 -11.12 1.39 -15.12
C ALA A 106 -12.56 1.91 -15.24
N ARG A 107 -13.24 2.07 -14.09
CA ARG A 107 -14.60 2.62 -14.05
C ARG A 107 -14.68 4.04 -14.58
N SER A 108 -13.75 4.88 -14.17
CA SER A 108 -13.79 6.31 -14.48
C SER A 108 -13.36 6.63 -15.91
N THR A 109 -12.44 5.83 -16.45
CA THR A 109 -11.90 6.03 -17.81
C THR A 109 -12.57 5.14 -18.85
N ARG A 110 -13.34 4.13 -18.43
CA ARG A 110 -13.92 3.06 -19.26
C ARG A 110 -12.88 2.29 -20.08
N ARG A 111 -11.62 2.28 -19.63
CA ARG A 111 -10.47 1.63 -20.27
C ARG A 111 -9.83 0.65 -19.30
N ALA A 112 -10.51 -0.47 -19.04
CA ALA A 112 -10.08 -1.48 -18.07
C ALA A 112 -8.76 -2.19 -18.46
N PRO A 113 -8.53 -2.60 -19.73
CA PRO A 113 -7.28 -3.25 -20.09
C PRO A 113 -6.05 -2.40 -19.84
N GLU A 114 -6.11 -1.10 -20.16
CA GLU A 114 -5.00 -0.17 -19.98
C GLU A 114 -4.76 0.12 -18.49
N ALA A 115 -5.81 0.27 -17.71
CA ALA A 115 -5.69 0.46 -16.25
C ALA A 115 -5.03 -0.75 -15.57
N ILE A 116 -5.38 -1.96 -15.98
CA ILE A 116 -4.80 -3.20 -15.46
C ILE A 116 -3.36 -3.34 -15.96
N GLY A 117 -3.13 -3.22 -17.27
CA GLY A 117 -1.83 -3.39 -17.88
C GLY A 117 -0.77 -2.42 -17.30
N THR A 118 -1.09 -1.13 -17.22
CA THR A 118 -0.18 -0.13 -16.66
C THR A 118 0.13 -0.36 -15.19
N THR A 119 -0.85 -0.83 -14.39
CA THR A 119 -0.61 -1.17 -12.98
C THR A 119 0.30 -2.39 -12.84
N LEU A 120 0.14 -3.41 -13.70
CA LEU A 120 1.03 -4.58 -13.70
C LEU A 120 2.45 -4.21 -14.11
N VAL A 121 2.61 -3.37 -15.15
CA VAL A 121 3.93 -2.86 -15.57
C VAL A 121 4.56 -2.02 -14.47
N ASP A 122 3.80 -1.17 -13.78
CA ASP A 122 4.27 -0.39 -12.64
C ASP A 122 4.82 -1.30 -11.52
N ARG A 123 4.16 -2.42 -11.21
CA ARG A 123 4.67 -3.42 -10.27
C ARG A 123 5.91 -4.15 -10.77
N ALA A 124 5.89 -4.60 -12.02
CA ALA A 124 7.02 -5.30 -12.62
C ALA A 124 8.29 -4.44 -12.59
N THR A 125 8.19 -3.15 -12.97
CA THR A 125 9.33 -2.23 -12.90
C THR A 125 9.82 -2.02 -11.47
N GLY A 126 8.93 -1.98 -10.47
CA GLY A 126 9.32 -1.93 -9.05
C GLY A 126 10.09 -3.17 -8.61
N LEU A 127 9.64 -4.35 -8.99
CA LEU A 127 10.32 -5.63 -8.72
C LEU A 127 11.70 -5.70 -9.39
N TRP A 128 11.79 -5.24 -10.63
CA TRP A 128 13.07 -5.16 -11.35
C TRP A 128 14.09 -4.28 -10.64
N VAL A 129 13.69 -3.09 -10.18
CA VAL A 129 14.57 -2.20 -9.40
C VAL A 129 15.03 -2.87 -8.11
N LEU A 130 14.14 -3.54 -7.38
CA LEU A 130 14.49 -4.29 -6.16
C LEU A 130 15.48 -5.42 -6.46
N PHE A 131 15.27 -6.14 -7.56
CA PHE A 131 16.17 -7.22 -8.00
C PHE A 131 17.57 -6.69 -8.32
N VAL A 132 17.65 -5.59 -9.07
CA VAL A 132 18.95 -4.95 -9.39
C VAL A 132 19.63 -4.45 -8.12
N LEU A 133 18.91 -3.81 -7.21
CA LEU A 133 19.48 -3.37 -5.93
C LEU A 133 19.96 -4.53 -5.07
N ALA A 134 19.23 -5.65 -5.05
CA ALA A 134 19.66 -6.86 -4.36
C ALA A 134 20.96 -7.43 -4.95
N LEU A 135 21.08 -7.48 -6.29
CA LEU A 135 22.31 -7.89 -6.96
C LEU A 135 23.48 -6.97 -6.64
N LEU A 136 23.26 -5.66 -6.63
CA LEU A 136 24.31 -4.68 -6.29
C LEU A 136 24.72 -4.77 -4.80
N ALA A 137 23.82 -5.16 -3.92
CA ALA A 137 24.10 -5.32 -2.49
C ALA A 137 24.89 -6.61 -2.18
N LEU A 138 24.80 -7.65 -3.03
CA LEU A 138 25.49 -8.93 -2.81
C LEU A 138 26.98 -8.80 -2.49
N PRO A 139 27.81 -8.06 -3.29
CA PRO A 139 29.24 -7.95 -3.00
C PRO A 139 29.53 -7.28 -1.65
N PHE A 140 28.66 -6.39 -1.18
CA PHE A 140 28.81 -5.76 0.14
C PHE A 140 28.38 -6.68 1.29
N SER A 141 27.48 -7.61 1.03
CA SER A 141 27.02 -8.59 2.01
C SER A 141 28.11 -9.58 2.38
N TYR A 142 28.96 -10.01 1.44
CA TYR A 142 30.07 -10.93 1.73
C TYR A 142 31.14 -10.32 2.65
N THR A 143 31.26 -9.01 2.71
CA THR A 143 32.21 -8.32 3.62
C THR A 143 31.67 -8.12 5.02
N LEU A 144 30.36 -8.32 5.24
CA LEU A 144 29.65 -8.12 6.51
C LEU A 144 29.28 -9.44 7.21
N LEU A 145 29.39 -10.57 6.53
CA LEU A 145 29.18 -11.89 7.13
C LEU A 145 30.52 -12.39 7.69
N PRO A 146 30.58 -12.71 9.01
CA PRO A 146 31.76 -13.25 9.64
C PRO A 146 32.10 -14.66 9.15
#